data_c5507c36cbe5b68a36d7950d6cef9800
#
_entry.id   c5507c36cbe5b68a36d7950d6cef9800
#
_cell.length_a   1.000
_cell.length_b   1.000
_cell.length_c   1.000
_cell.angle_alpha   90.00
_cell.angle_beta   90.00
_cell.angle_gamma   90.00
#
_symmetry.space_group_name_H-M   'P 1'
#
loop_
_entity.id
_entity.type
_entity.pdbx_description
1 polymer ?
#
loop_
_entity_poly.entity_id
_entity_poly.type
_entity_poly.pdbx_seq_one_letter_code
_entity_poly.pdbx_strand_id
1 'polypeptide(L)'
;MRRKIYKQLLKWKRNVDRKPLMLLGARQVGKTWIMQHFGEKEYKNVAYINCDDEPRMKQLFELDYNIDRILITIQAITGVKITPADTLIILDEIQEVPRGLHSLKYFCEKAPEYHVMVAGSLLGVTLGKGESFPVGKVDMLTMYPMDYEEFLDATGNEGWIELLHSKDWGLIDIMKPKMTELLRQYYFVGGMPGVVSKFIENTDLQQVRTLQRAILEAYRRDISKHTSAAESTRIREVLDSLPSQLARENKKFIYGAVRKGSRAKDFELAIQWLVDAGIVYKVSRIKEPKMPLKFYEDMDVFKLFLLDCGLLACMTDASADQMLIGDNVFTEFKGAFTEQYVLQQLLALGLKPYYWSNTKTPSEIDFIIQDSQRVIPIEVKAEENVRARSLAQFIKDNPGLKGLRISMKGYVDQEWMENIPLIAIGTYFER
;
A
#
# COMPACT_ATOMS: atom_id res chain seq x y z
N MET A 1 -5.44 -1.46 -17.58
CA MET A 1 -5.83 -1.67 -16.16
C MET A 1 -6.26 -0.34 -15.58
N ARG A 2 -7.45 -0.26 -15.05
CA ARG A 2 -7.90 0.95 -14.33
C ARG A 2 -7.27 0.98 -12.94
N ARG A 3 -6.99 2.18 -12.43
CA ARG A 3 -6.46 2.37 -11.07
C ARG A 3 -7.30 3.41 -10.35
N LYS A 4 -7.76 3.11 -9.14
CA LYS A 4 -8.62 4.00 -8.34
C LYS A 4 -7.98 5.36 -8.07
N ILE A 5 -6.64 5.41 -7.97
CA ILE A 5 -5.88 6.65 -7.81
C ILE A 5 -6.11 7.65 -8.95
N TYR A 6 -6.51 7.18 -10.14
CA TYR A 6 -6.82 8.06 -11.29
C TYR A 6 -7.87 9.12 -10.96
N LYS A 7 -8.89 8.76 -10.16
CA LYS A 7 -9.90 9.70 -9.67
C LYS A 7 -9.28 10.82 -8.81
N GLN A 8 -8.25 10.49 -8.01
CA GLN A 8 -7.54 11.46 -7.18
C GLN A 8 -6.64 12.37 -8.04
N LEU A 9 -6.01 11.83 -9.08
CA LEU A 9 -5.25 12.61 -10.06
C LEU A 9 -6.13 13.62 -10.80
N LEU A 10 -7.35 13.23 -11.18
CA LEU A 10 -8.34 14.15 -11.78
C LEU A 10 -8.76 15.26 -10.81
N LYS A 11 -8.98 14.93 -9.53
CA LYS A 11 -9.27 15.94 -8.49
C LYS A 11 -8.10 16.92 -8.35
N TRP A 12 -6.87 16.41 -8.31
CA TRP A 12 -5.67 17.24 -8.25
C TRP A 12 -5.57 18.17 -9.47
N LYS A 13 -5.74 17.65 -10.70
CA LYS A 13 -5.69 18.45 -11.94
C LYS A 13 -6.69 19.60 -11.92
N ARG A 14 -7.89 19.37 -11.40
CA ARG A 14 -9.00 20.36 -11.34
C ARG A 14 -8.90 21.33 -10.19
N ASN A 15 -8.06 21.08 -9.22
CA ASN A 15 -7.90 21.95 -8.06
C ASN A 15 -7.18 23.24 -8.49
N VAL A 16 -7.80 24.40 -8.24
CA VAL A 16 -7.21 25.73 -8.56
C VAL A 16 -5.98 26.00 -7.69
N ASP A 17 -5.98 25.51 -6.45
CA ASP A 17 -4.90 25.68 -5.47
C ASP A 17 -3.92 24.48 -5.48
N ARG A 18 -3.89 23.70 -6.58
CA ARG A 18 -2.99 22.55 -6.68
C ARG A 18 -1.54 22.98 -6.57
N LYS A 19 -0.77 22.12 -5.95
CA LYS A 19 0.69 22.23 -5.88
C LYS A 19 1.32 21.15 -6.78
N PRO A 20 2.63 21.22 -7.07
CA PRO A 20 3.31 20.09 -7.67
C PRO A 20 2.97 18.80 -6.94
N LEU A 21 2.63 17.75 -7.67
CA LEU A 21 2.21 16.48 -7.08
C LEU A 21 3.38 15.53 -6.92
N MET A 22 3.55 15.01 -5.72
CA MET A 22 4.50 13.95 -5.40
C MET A 22 3.75 12.62 -5.26
N LEU A 23 4.06 11.65 -6.14
CA LEU A 23 3.49 10.31 -6.11
C LEU A 23 4.42 9.36 -5.37
N LEU A 24 4.01 8.99 -4.15
CA LEU A 24 4.71 8.06 -3.28
C LEU A 24 4.26 6.61 -3.51
N GLY A 25 5.03 5.67 -3.00
CA GLY A 25 4.70 4.24 -3.02
C GLY A 25 5.92 3.38 -3.37
N ALA A 26 5.86 2.11 -3.02
CA ALA A 26 6.94 1.16 -3.26
C ALA A 26 7.33 1.07 -4.73
N ARG A 27 8.50 0.50 -4.99
CA ARG A 27 8.92 0.19 -6.37
C ARG A 27 7.95 -0.80 -7.01
N GLN A 28 7.73 -0.64 -8.33
CA GLN A 28 6.90 -1.51 -9.17
C GLN A 28 5.38 -1.52 -8.87
N VAL A 29 4.85 -0.59 -8.08
CA VAL A 29 3.39 -0.41 -7.91
C VAL A 29 2.72 0.31 -9.08
N GLY A 30 3.50 0.76 -10.11
CA GLY A 30 3.01 1.34 -11.36
C GLY A 30 2.99 2.87 -11.40
N LYS A 31 3.82 3.56 -10.59
CA LYS A 31 3.88 5.04 -10.55
C LYS A 31 4.18 5.65 -11.92
N THR A 32 5.25 5.23 -12.56
CA THR A 32 5.65 5.71 -13.90
C THR A 32 4.52 5.54 -14.91
N TRP A 33 3.93 4.33 -14.95
CA TRP A 33 2.85 4.02 -15.87
C TRP A 33 1.64 4.94 -15.67
N ILE A 34 1.19 5.13 -14.43
CA ILE A 34 -0.02 5.94 -14.16
C ILE A 34 0.21 7.42 -14.47
N MET A 35 1.41 7.97 -14.22
CA MET A 35 1.75 9.35 -14.55
C MET A 35 1.75 9.58 -16.07
N GLN A 36 2.40 8.70 -16.82
CA GLN A 36 2.41 8.77 -18.30
C GLN A 36 1.02 8.58 -18.86
N HIS A 37 0.29 7.54 -18.45
CA HIS A 37 -1.08 7.28 -18.90
C HIS A 37 -2.03 8.45 -18.59
N PHE A 38 -1.92 9.02 -17.39
CA PHE A 38 -2.71 10.21 -17.03
C PHE A 38 -2.32 11.42 -17.89
N GLY A 39 -1.04 11.61 -18.15
CA GLY A 39 -0.56 12.67 -19.03
C GLY A 39 -1.11 12.54 -20.45
N GLU A 40 -1.01 11.36 -21.03
CA GLU A 40 -1.51 11.07 -22.40
C GLU A 40 -3.02 11.24 -22.54
N LYS A 41 -3.80 10.95 -21.50
CA LYS A 41 -5.26 11.06 -21.53
C LYS A 41 -5.79 12.45 -21.21
N GLU A 42 -5.10 13.18 -20.37
CA GLU A 42 -5.63 14.39 -19.75
C GLU A 42 -4.95 15.68 -20.22
N TYR A 43 -3.83 15.60 -20.95
CA TYR A 43 -3.06 16.74 -21.44
C TYR A 43 -2.80 16.63 -22.93
N LYS A 44 -2.52 17.75 -23.58
CA LYS A 44 -2.12 17.78 -24.99
C LYS A 44 -0.70 17.28 -25.19
N ASN A 45 0.17 17.56 -24.20
CA ASN A 45 1.58 17.20 -24.23
C ASN A 45 2.04 16.62 -22.90
N VAL A 46 3.03 15.74 -22.96
CA VAL A 46 3.70 15.19 -21.79
C VAL A 46 5.21 15.38 -21.94
N ALA A 47 5.81 16.14 -21.05
CA ALA A 47 7.26 16.28 -20.94
C ALA A 47 7.76 15.33 -19.85
N TYR A 48 8.20 14.13 -20.24
CA TYR A 48 8.65 13.07 -19.33
C TYR A 48 10.18 13.00 -19.29
N ILE A 49 10.74 13.01 -18.08
CA ILE A 49 12.17 12.78 -17.83
C ILE A 49 12.30 11.73 -16.71
N ASN A 50 13.11 10.70 -16.99
CA ASN A 50 13.65 9.81 -15.98
C ASN A 50 14.95 10.40 -15.44
N CYS A 51 14.96 10.86 -14.20
CA CYS A 51 16.10 11.54 -13.59
C CYS A 51 17.28 10.60 -13.30
N ASP A 52 17.07 9.28 -13.24
CA ASP A 52 18.16 8.29 -13.08
C ASP A 52 18.99 8.17 -14.39
N ASP A 53 18.34 8.30 -15.55
CA ASP A 53 18.95 8.16 -16.88
C ASP A 53 19.40 9.49 -17.50
N GLU A 54 19.09 10.65 -16.88
CA GLU A 54 19.34 11.96 -17.46
C GLU A 54 20.28 12.83 -16.60
N PRO A 55 21.59 12.67 -16.76
CA PRO A 55 22.59 13.35 -15.93
C PRO A 55 22.57 14.89 -16.06
N ARG A 56 22.04 15.44 -17.17
CA ARG A 56 21.90 16.89 -17.36
C ARG A 56 20.94 17.52 -16.35
N MET A 57 19.94 16.77 -15.85
CA MET A 57 19.04 17.25 -14.81
C MET A 57 19.78 17.52 -13.49
N LYS A 58 20.77 16.68 -13.14
CA LYS A 58 21.61 16.92 -11.97
C LYS A 58 22.38 18.23 -12.10
N GLN A 59 23.05 18.42 -13.24
CA GLN A 59 23.81 19.65 -13.50
C GLN A 59 22.89 20.89 -13.51
N LEU A 60 21.69 20.78 -14.09
CA LEU A 60 20.72 21.88 -14.12
C LEU A 60 20.35 22.36 -12.72
N PHE A 61 19.98 21.47 -11.82
CA PHE A 61 19.58 21.83 -10.46
C PHE A 61 20.75 22.22 -9.55
N GLU A 62 21.98 21.90 -9.93
CA GLU A 62 23.20 22.41 -9.27
C GLU A 62 23.44 23.89 -9.57
N LEU A 63 23.03 24.40 -10.73
CA LEU A 63 23.18 25.80 -11.11
C LEU A 63 22.31 26.72 -10.26
N ASP A 64 21.00 26.59 -10.38
CA ASP A 64 20.01 27.41 -9.66
C ASP A 64 18.59 26.81 -9.77
N TYR A 65 17.60 27.57 -9.30
CA TYR A 65 16.17 27.24 -9.39
C TYR A 65 15.41 28.23 -10.29
N ASN A 66 16.05 28.74 -11.36
CA ASN A 66 15.37 29.59 -12.33
C ASN A 66 14.39 28.76 -13.17
N ILE A 67 13.10 29.05 -13.03
CA ILE A 67 12.03 28.28 -13.68
C ILE A 67 12.14 28.32 -15.20
N ASP A 68 12.41 29.48 -15.80
CA ASP A 68 12.53 29.60 -17.27
C ASP A 68 13.66 28.73 -17.79
N ARG A 69 14.80 28.69 -17.11
CA ARG A 69 15.92 27.82 -17.46
C ARG A 69 15.55 26.35 -17.32
N ILE A 70 14.85 25.97 -16.25
CA ILE A 70 14.37 24.60 -16.04
C ILE A 70 13.44 24.19 -17.19
N LEU A 71 12.45 25.02 -17.53
CA LEU A 71 11.50 24.74 -18.59
C LEU A 71 12.17 24.62 -19.98
N ILE A 72 13.07 25.56 -20.31
CA ILE A 72 13.84 25.52 -21.58
C ILE A 72 14.66 24.23 -21.66
N THR A 73 15.31 23.85 -20.56
CA THR A 73 16.13 22.63 -20.53
C THR A 73 15.26 21.38 -20.69
N ILE A 74 14.11 21.29 -20.00
CA ILE A 74 13.17 20.17 -20.15
C ILE A 74 12.65 20.10 -21.61
N GLN A 75 12.31 21.25 -22.22
CA GLN A 75 11.90 21.30 -23.63
C GLN A 75 13.02 20.79 -24.56
N ALA A 76 14.27 21.21 -24.32
CA ALA A 76 15.40 20.79 -25.16
C ALA A 76 15.69 19.29 -25.02
N ILE A 77 15.52 18.71 -23.81
CA ILE A 77 15.74 17.28 -23.56
C ILE A 77 14.61 16.44 -24.18
N THR A 78 13.36 16.85 -23.97
CA THR A 78 12.19 16.06 -24.35
C THR A 78 11.72 16.30 -25.79
N GLY A 79 12.12 17.41 -26.40
CA GLY A 79 11.58 17.87 -27.69
C GLY A 79 10.13 18.35 -27.61
N VAL A 80 9.56 18.46 -26.42
CA VAL A 80 8.15 18.83 -26.19
C VAL A 80 8.04 20.30 -25.84
N LYS A 81 7.22 21.06 -26.55
CA LYS A 81 6.89 22.43 -26.19
C LYS A 81 6.05 22.44 -24.91
N ILE A 82 6.55 23.07 -23.87
CA ILE A 82 5.86 23.19 -22.58
C ILE A 82 5.00 24.45 -22.60
N THR A 83 3.70 24.25 -22.41
CA THR A 83 2.72 25.34 -22.29
C THR A 83 1.94 25.18 -20.99
N PRO A 84 1.63 26.29 -20.28
CA PRO A 84 0.81 26.23 -19.08
C PRO A 84 -0.50 25.49 -19.31
N ALA A 85 -0.93 24.70 -18.34
CA ALA A 85 -2.16 23.91 -18.31
C ALA A 85 -2.30 22.80 -19.38
N ASP A 86 -1.66 22.92 -20.54
CA ASP A 86 -1.76 21.95 -21.65
C ASP A 86 -0.67 20.86 -21.60
N THR A 87 0.39 21.10 -20.84
CA THR A 87 1.52 20.15 -20.71
C THR A 87 1.65 19.64 -19.28
N LEU A 88 1.72 18.33 -19.12
CA LEU A 88 2.14 17.70 -17.87
C LEU A 88 3.65 17.50 -17.89
N ILE A 89 4.34 18.07 -16.91
CA ILE A 89 5.77 17.82 -16.67
C ILE A 89 5.89 16.65 -15.67
N ILE A 90 6.62 15.61 -16.05
CA ILE A 90 6.85 14.44 -15.22
C ILE A 90 8.36 14.29 -14.97
N LEU A 91 8.76 14.35 -13.70
CA LEU A 91 10.12 14.03 -13.28
C LEU A 91 10.08 12.74 -12.45
N ASP A 92 10.43 11.64 -13.10
CA ASP A 92 10.45 10.32 -12.47
C ASP A 92 11.82 10.05 -11.83
N GLU A 93 11.86 9.23 -10.77
CA GLU A 93 13.06 8.93 -9.94
C GLU A 93 13.78 10.20 -9.49
N ILE A 94 13.02 11.22 -9.07
CA ILE A 94 13.53 12.57 -8.70
C ILE A 94 14.57 12.54 -7.56
N GLN A 95 14.57 11.49 -6.71
CA GLN A 95 15.57 11.33 -5.65
C GLN A 95 17.00 11.12 -6.17
N GLU A 96 17.18 10.71 -7.42
CA GLU A 96 18.51 10.55 -8.03
C GLU A 96 19.14 11.91 -8.39
N VAL A 97 18.36 12.98 -8.32
CA VAL A 97 18.82 14.35 -8.61
C VAL A 97 18.83 15.16 -7.31
N PRO A 98 19.99 15.35 -6.68
CA PRO A 98 20.12 16.22 -5.53
C PRO A 98 19.52 17.60 -5.83
N ARG A 99 18.83 18.21 -4.86
CA ARG A 99 18.16 19.50 -5.03
C ARG A 99 16.92 19.49 -5.95
N GLY A 100 16.67 18.40 -6.72
CA GLY A 100 15.49 18.30 -7.58
C GLY A 100 14.17 18.46 -6.82
N LEU A 101 14.05 17.80 -5.67
CA LEU A 101 12.87 17.92 -4.79
C LEU A 101 12.65 19.37 -4.31
N HIS A 102 13.74 20.11 -4.03
CA HIS A 102 13.63 21.50 -3.60
C HIS A 102 13.09 22.43 -4.70
N SER A 103 13.30 22.09 -5.97
CA SER A 103 12.78 22.87 -7.11
C SER A 103 11.25 22.96 -7.11
N LEU A 104 10.56 21.99 -6.53
CA LEU A 104 9.09 21.97 -6.46
C LEU A 104 8.51 23.16 -5.69
N LYS A 105 9.26 23.69 -4.69
CA LYS A 105 8.90 24.93 -4.01
C LYS A 105 8.79 26.09 -4.99
N TYR A 106 9.75 26.19 -5.91
CA TYR A 106 9.77 27.29 -6.87
C TYR A 106 8.69 27.16 -7.93
N PHE A 107 8.36 25.96 -8.37
CA PHE A 107 7.18 25.73 -9.20
C PHE A 107 5.91 26.16 -8.48
N CYS A 108 5.72 25.76 -7.22
CA CYS A 108 4.56 26.14 -6.44
C CYS A 108 4.41 27.66 -6.24
N GLU A 109 5.53 28.38 -6.01
CA GLU A 109 5.51 29.80 -5.65
C GLU A 109 5.57 30.77 -6.84
N LYS A 110 6.25 30.37 -7.92
CA LYS A 110 6.58 31.26 -9.04
C LYS A 110 5.98 30.86 -10.37
N ALA A 111 5.51 29.63 -10.48
CA ALA A 111 4.98 29.06 -11.72
C ALA A 111 3.84 28.05 -11.48
N PRO A 112 2.82 28.42 -10.69
CA PRO A 112 1.72 27.53 -10.31
C PRO A 112 0.85 27.11 -11.50
N GLU A 113 0.95 27.81 -12.63
CA GLU A 113 0.27 27.51 -13.89
C GLU A 113 0.79 26.24 -14.56
N TYR A 114 2.01 25.79 -14.27
CA TYR A 114 2.56 24.56 -14.80
C TYR A 114 2.17 23.38 -13.93
N HIS A 115 1.74 22.29 -14.60
CA HIS A 115 1.39 21.05 -13.91
C HIS A 115 2.61 20.16 -13.83
N VAL A 116 3.08 19.91 -12.62
CA VAL A 116 4.29 19.09 -12.35
C VAL A 116 3.92 17.89 -11.50
N MET A 117 4.27 16.72 -11.98
CA MET A 117 4.24 15.48 -11.20
C MET A 117 5.65 14.93 -11.03
N VAL A 118 5.95 14.46 -9.83
CA VAL A 118 7.20 13.78 -9.54
C VAL A 118 6.93 12.44 -8.87
N ALA A 119 7.79 11.47 -9.11
CA ALA A 119 7.77 10.20 -8.42
C ALA A 119 9.19 9.71 -8.13
N GLY A 120 9.28 8.76 -7.22
CA GLY A 120 10.50 8.02 -6.94
C GLY A 120 10.22 6.84 -6.04
N SER A 121 10.96 5.76 -6.25
CA SER A 121 10.76 4.50 -5.55
C SER A 121 11.24 4.52 -4.09
N LEU A 122 12.17 5.41 -3.76
CA LEU A 122 12.75 5.57 -2.42
C LEU A 122 12.59 6.99 -1.86
N LEU A 123 11.59 7.73 -2.34
CA LEU A 123 11.33 9.10 -1.87
C LEU A 123 11.11 9.14 -0.35
N GLY A 124 10.38 8.19 0.23
CA GLY A 124 10.20 8.12 1.68
C GLY A 124 11.53 8.02 2.44
N VAL A 125 12.45 7.18 1.95
CA VAL A 125 13.80 7.01 2.54
C VAL A 125 14.64 8.28 2.40
N THR A 126 14.60 8.93 1.23
CA THR A 126 15.34 10.17 0.96
C THR A 126 14.83 11.31 1.86
N LEU A 127 13.53 11.43 2.02
CA LEU A 127 12.89 12.42 2.91
C LEU A 127 13.32 12.24 4.37
N GLY A 128 13.53 11.00 4.82
CA GLY A 128 14.03 10.67 6.17
C GLY A 128 15.51 11.05 6.41
N LYS A 129 16.32 11.26 5.36
CA LYS A 129 17.76 11.58 5.47
C LYS A 129 18.08 13.08 5.61
N GLY A 130 17.07 13.93 5.83
CA GLY A 130 17.29 15.36 6.15
C GLY A 130 17.56 16.25 4.93
N GLU A 131 17.27 15.80 3.72
CA GLU A 131 17.24 16.69 2.55
C GLU A 131 16.12 17.74 2.71
N SER A 132 16.35 18.94 2.17
CA SER A 132 15.41 20.06 2.26
C SER A 132 14.09 19.72 1.54
N PHE A 133 13.11 19.24 2.29
CA PHE A 133 11.78 18.93 1.78
C PHE A 133 10.95 20.21 1.66
N PRO A 134 10.24 20.42 0.55
CA PRO A 134 9.39 21.60 0.33
C PRO A 134 8.07 21.51 1.13
N VAL A 135 8.15 21.60 2.45
CA VAL A 135 7.00 21.50 3.37
C VAL A 135 5.90 22.47 2.97
N GLY A 136 4.69 21.94 2.82
CA GLY A 136 3.51 22.76 2.48
C GLY A 136 3.49 23.29 1.03
N LYS A 137 4.46 22.93 0.18
CA LYS A 137 4.59 23.39 -1.21
C LYS A 137 4.35 22.27 -2.24
N VAL A 138 3.98 21.09 -1.78
CA VAL A 138 3.65 19.92 -2.62
C VAL A 138 2.37 19.28 -2.12
N ASP A 139 1.61 18.70 -3.05
CA ASP A 139 0.55 17.75 -2.76
C ASP A 139 1.15 16.35 -2.80
N MET A 140 0.65 15.42 -1.99
CA MET A 140 1.16 14.05 -1.93
C MET A 140 0.03 13.05 -2.10
N LEU A 141 0.25 12.05 -2.94
CA LEU A 141 -0.60 10.88 -3.07
C LEU A 141 0.24 9.62 -2.91
N THR A 142 -0.30 8.63 -2.23
CA THR A 142 0.36 7.33 -2.08
C THR A 142 -0.30 6.29 -2.98
N MET A 143 0.51 5.62 -3.77
CA MET A 143 0.08 4.53 -4.63
C MET A 143 0.44 3.18 -3.99
N TYR A 144 -0.59 2.37 -3.79
CA TYR A 144 -0.49 1.02 -3.24
C TYR A 144 -0.47 -0.02 -4.37
N PRO A 145 -0.10 -1.28 -4.10
CA PRO A 145 -0.46 -2.40 -4.99
C PRO A 145 -1.96 -2.37 -5.32
N MET A 146 -2.36 -3.01 -6.39
CA MET A 146 -3.77 -3.09 -6.78
C MET A 146 -4.58 -3.74 -5.65
N ASP A 147 -5.73 -3.13 -5.31
CA ASP A 147 -6.69 -3.74 -4.41
C ASP A 147 -7.47 -4.86 -5.12
N TYR A 148 -8.36 -5.54 -4.40
CA TYR A 148 -9.10 -6.67 -4.94
C TYR A 148 -10.05 -6.26 -6.09
N GLU A 149 -10.70 -5.10 -6.01
CA GLU A 149 -11.58 -4.62 -7.08
C GLU A 149 -10.78 -4.20 -8.32
N GLU A 150 -9.61 -3.57 -8.15
CA GLU A 150 -8.69 -3.28 -9.26
C GLU A 150 -8.19 -4.56 -9.93
N PHE A 151 -7.97 -5.63 -9.16
CA PHE A 151 -7.63 -6.94 -9.69
C PHE A 151 -8.79 -7.57 -10.46
N LEU A 152 -10.03 -7.50 -9.95
CA LEU A 152 -11.22 -7.97 -10.65
C LEU A 152 -11.42 -7.22 -11.98
N ASP A 153 -11.32 -5.89 -11.98
CA ASP A 153 -11.38 -5.09 -13.22
C ASP A 153 -10.29 -5.52 -14.22
N ALA A 154 -9.07 -5.66 -13.75
CA ALA A 154 -7.94 -6.02 -14.60
C ALA A 154 -8.09 -7.42 -15.22
N THR A 155 -8.72 -8.36 -14.51
CA THR A 155 -8.93 -9.74 -14.96
C THR A 155 -10.24 -9.95 -15.73
N GLY A 156 -10.93 -8.87 -16.13
CA GLY A 156 -12.17 -8.94 -16.90
C GLY A 156 -13.38 -9.40 -16.09
N ASN A 157 -13.37 -9.10 -14.80
CA ASN A 157 -14.40 -9.51 -13.85
C ASN A 157 -15.23 -8.31 -13.33
N GLU A 158 -15.47 -7.28 -14.17
CA GLU A 158 -16.18 -6.05 -13.79
C GLU A 158 -17.61 -6.33 -13.27
N GLY A 159 -18.31 -7.33 -13.81
CA GLY A 159 -19.65 -7.70 -13.35
C GLY A 159 -19.69 -8.11 -11.88
N TRP A 160 -18.59 -8.65 -11.32
CA TRP A 160 -18.51 -8.95 -9.90
C TRP A 160 -18.37 -7.68 -9.04
N ILE A 161 -17.72 -6.64 -9.57
CA ILE A 161 -17.61 -5.34 -8.90
C ILE A 161 -19.02 -4.70 -8.83
N GLU A 162 -19.77 -4.72 -9.92
CA GLU A 162 -21.14 -4.21 -9.96
C GLU A 162 -22.02 -4.95 -8.95
N LEU A 163 -21.92 -6.29 -8.86
CA LEU A 163 -22.63 -7.09 -7.88
C LEU A 163 -22.27 -6.70 -6.45
N LEU A 164 -20.99 -6.53 -6.14
CA LEU A 164 -20.55 -6.09 -4.81
C LEU A 164 -21.11 -4.70 -4.47
N HIS A 165 -21.07 -3.76 -5.41
CA HIS A 165 -21.58 -2.40 -5.22
C HIS A 165 -23.11 -2.33 -5.11
N SER A 166 -23.85 -3.33 -5.62
CA SER A 166 -25.31 -3.41 -5.43
C SER A 166 -25.71 -3.61 -3.96
N LYS A 167 -24.79 -4.18 -3.15
CA LYS A 167 -25.04 -4.58 -1.75
C LYS A 167 -26.24 -5.53 -1.59
N ASP A 168 -26.63 -6.22 -2.66
CA ASP A 168 -27.59 -7.33 -2.59
C ASP A 168 -26.88 -8.55 -1.94
N TRP A 169 -26.90 -8.54 -0.61
CA TRP A 169 -26.18 -9.54 0.19
C TRP A 169 -26.68 -10.97 -0.06
N GLY A 170 -27.96 -11.12 -0.41
CA GLY A 170 -28.54 -12.43 -0.76
C GLY A 170 -27.92 -12.98 -2.04
N LEU A 171 -27.84 -12.15 -3.08
CA LEU A 171 -27.25 -12.54 -4.36
C LEU A 171 -25.74 -12.74 -4.23
N ILE A 172 -25.05 -11.87 -3.48
CA ILE A 172 -23.62 -12.00 -3.18
C ILE A 172 -23.32 -13.34 -2.49
N ASP A 173 -24.17 -13.78 -1.55
CA ASP A 173 -23.96 -15.05 -0.85
C ASP A 173 -24.15 -16.26 -1.76
N ILE A 174 -25.13 -16.22 -2.68
CA ILE A 174 -25.33 -17.25 -3.72
C ILE A 174 -24.09 -17.37 -4.61
N MET A 175 -23.49 -16.24 -4.98
CA MET A 175 -22.34 -16.17 -5.90
C MET A 175 -20.98 -16.30 -5.20
N LYS A 176 -20.96 -16.35 -3.87
CA LYS A 176 -19.76 -16.42 -3.03
C LYS A 176 -18.75 -17.50 -3.41
N PRO A 177 -19.13 -18.75 -3.78
CA PRO A 177 -18.16 -19.77 -4.16
C PRO A 177 -17.21 -19.31 -5.28
N LYS A 178 -17.77 -18.71 -6.34
CA LYS A 178 -16.95 -18.19 -7.46
C LYS A 178 -16.08 -17.01 -7.06
N MET A 179 -16.63 -16.10 -6.28
CA MET A 179 -15.86 -14.95 -5.76
C MET A 179 -14.73 -15.39 -4.82
N THR A 180 -14.91 -16.50 -4.09
CA THR A 180 -13.88 -17.10 -3.25
C THR A 180 -12.71 -17.65 -4.08
N GLU A 181 -12.97 -18.25 -5.25
CA GLU A 181 -11.92 -18.67 -6.17
C GLU A 181 -11.10 -17.48 -6.66
N LEU A 182 -11.76 -16.37 -7.05
CA LEU A 182 -11.10 -15.14 -7.47
C LEU A 182 -10.28 -14.51 -6.33
N LEU A 183 -10.77 -14.57 -5.10
CA LEU A 183 -10.04 -14.11 -3.92
C LEU A 183 -8.79 -14.95 -3.66
N ARG A 184 -8.87 -16.28 -3.82
CA ARG A 184 -7.72 -17.18 -3.72
C ARG A 184 -6.68 -16.88 -4.81
N GLN A 185 -7.12 -16.59 -6.05
CA GLN A 185 -6.23 -16.13 -7.13
C GLN A 185 -5.52 -14.84 -6.72
N TYR A 186 -6.25 -13.86 -6.17
CA TYR A 186 -5.65 -12.62 -5.68
C TYR A 186 -4.64 -12.87 -4.55
N TYR A 187 -4.89 -13.79 -3.63
CA TYR A 187 -3.90 -14.15 -2.60
C TYR A 187 -2.60 -14.70 -3.18
N PHE A 188 -2.69 -15.45 -4.27
CA PHE A 188 -1.52 -16.02 -4.95
C PHE A 188 -0.80 -15.00 -5.85
N VAL A 189 -1.56 -14.28 -6.68
CA VAL A 189 -1.02 -13.33 -7.67
C VAL A 189 -0.59 -12.02 -7.00
N GLY A 190 -1.39 -11.54 -6.04
CA GLY A 190 -1.21 -10.24 -5.41
C GLY A 190 -1.70 -9.08 -6.26
N GLY A 191 -1.37 -7.87 -5.81
CA GLY A 191 -1.74 -6.62 -6.46
C GLY A 191 -0.59 -5.92 -7.19
N MET A 192 0.57 -6.56 -7.38
CA MET A 192 1.67 -5.96 -8.12
C MET A 192 1.33 -5.89 -9.62
N PRO A 193 1.21 -4.68 -10.25
CA PRO A 193 0.65 -4.55 -11.60
C PRO A 193 1.36 -5.39 -12.67
N GLY A 194 2.68 -5.47 -12.62
CA GLY A 194 3.45 -6.30 -13.55
C GLY A 194 3.16 -7.80 -13.42
N VAL A 195 2.89 -8.26 -12.20
CA VAL A 195 2.51 -9.65 -11.92
C VAL A 195 1.09 -9.92 -12.40
N VAL A 196 0.16 -9.00 -12.10
CA VAL A 196 -1.24 -9.09 -12.57
C VAL A 196 -1.32 -9.08 -14.10
N SER A 197 -0.55 -8.18 -14.76
CA SER A 197 -0.48 -8.15 -16.22
C SER A 197 -0.04 -9.49 -16.80
N LYS A 198 1.00 -10.09 -16.22
CA LYS A 198 1.51 -11.37 -16.68
C LYS A 198 0.53 -12.53 -16.46
N PHE A 199 -0.18 -12.50 -15.34
CA PHE A 199 -1.24 -13.47 -15.05
C PHE A 199 -2.40 -13.39 -16.08
N ILE A 200 -2.78 -12.17 -16.49
CA ILE A 200 -3.83 -11.96 -17.49
C ILE A 200 -3.41 -12.50 -18.87
N GLU A 201 -2.14 -12.34 -19.24
CA GLU A 201 -1.65 -12.74 -20.57
C GLU A 201 -1.74 -14.25 -20.82
N ASN A 202 -1.45 -15.08 -19.84
CA ASN A 202 -1.31 -16.52 -20.06
C ASN A 202 -1.74 -17.44 -18.89
N THR A 203 -2.20 -16.86 -17.78
CA THR A 203 -2.57 -17.59 -16.55
C THR A 203 -1.49 -18.56 -16.03
N ASP A 204 -0.22 -18.33 -16.40
CA ASP A 204 0.91 -19.16 -16.00
C ASP A 204 1.39 -18.82 -14.59
N LEU A 205 1.04 -19.67 -13.64
CA LEU A 205 1.36 -19.48 -12.22
C LEU A 205 2.87 -19.62 -11.90
N GLN A 206 3.63 -20.30 -12.74
CA GLN A 206 5.09 -20.39 -12.59
C GLN A 206 5.76 -19.07 -13.01
N GLN A 207 5.28 -18.45 -14.07
CA GLN A 207 5.75 -17.11 -14.47
C GLN A 207 5.36 -16.05 -13.44
N VAL A 208 4.17 -16.12 -12.85
CA VAL A 208 3.77 -15.29 -11.72
C VAL A 208 4.80 -15.39 -10.59
N ARG A 209 5.16 -16.58 -10.14
CA ARG A 209 6.19 -16.81 -9.11
C ARG A 209 7.55 -16.26 -9.49
N THR A 210 7.96 -16.46 -10.74
CA THR A 210 9.23 -15.95 -11.25
C THR A 210 9.30 -14.42 -11.14
N LEU A 211 8.23 -13.71 -11.53
CA LEU A 211 8.16 -12.26 -11.42
C LEU A 211 8.12 -11.78 -9.97
N GLN A 212 7.37 -12.45 -9.10
CA GLN A 212 7.34 -12.12 -7.68
C GLN A 212 8.73 -12.26 -7.03
N ARG A 213 9.46 -13.33 -7.34
CA ARG A 213 10.87 -13.50 -6.90
C ARG A 213 11.76 -12.38 -7.43
N ALA A 214 11.61 -12.00 -8.70
CA ALA A 214 12.37 -10.90 -9.29
C ALA A 214 12.10 -9.56 -8.59
N ILE A 215 10.85 -9.29 -8.19
CA ILE A 215 10.48 -8.11 -7.40
C ILE A 215 11.16 -8.12 -6.03
N LEU A 216 11.07 -9.23 -5.31
CA LEU A 216 11.73 -9.38 -3.99
C LEU A 216 13.25 -9.21 -4.09
N GLU A 217 13.88 -9.77 -5.14
CA GLU A 217 15.30 -9.58 -5.39
C GLU A 217 15.65 -8.12 -5.75
N ALA A 218 14.78 -7.43 -6.48
CA ALA A 218 14.96 -6.00 -6.75
C ALA A 218 14.95 -5.20 -5.44
N TYR A 219 14.04 -5.48 -4.50
CA TYR A 219 14.04 -4.84 -3.18
C TYR A 219 15.32 -5.13 -2.39
N ARG A 220 15.83 -6.38 -2.41
CA ARG A 220 17.11 -6.72 -1.76
C ARG A 220 18.29 -5.99 -2.37
N ARG A 221 18.29 -5.74 -3.69
CA ARG A 221 19.33 -4.93 -4.37
C ARG A 221 19.24 -3.46 -3.98
N ASP A 222 18.04 -2.88 -3.92
CA ASP A 222 17.84 -1.49 -3.49
C ASP A 222 18.31 -1.27 -2.05
N ILE A 223 18.03 -2.22 -1.14
CA ILE A 223 18.56 -2.20 0.23
C ILE A 223 20.09 -2.10 0.19
N SER A 224 20.76 -2.91 -0.65
CA SER A 224 22.23 -2.93 -0.73
C SER A 224 22.82 -1.67 -1.39
N LYS A 225 22.10 -1.08 -2.37
CA LYS A 225 22.56 0.11 -3.10
C LYS A 225 22.56 1.36 -2.20
N HIS A 226 21.58 1.45 -1.28
CA HIS A 226 21.26 2.69 -0.56
C HIS A 226 21.63 2.66 0.94
N THR A 227 22.22 1.57 1.43
CA THR A 227 22.61 1.41 2.84
C THR A 227 24.01 0.82 2.99
N SER A 228 24.61 0.96 4.17
CA SER A 228 25.86 0.29 4.51
C SER A 228 25.67 -1.23 4.59
N ALA A 229 26.74 -2.01 4.50
CA ALA A 229 26.68 -3.47 4.59
C ALA A 229 26.04 -3.97 5.90
N ALA A 230 26.31 -3.31 7.02
CA ALA A 230 25.75 -3.66 8.32
C ALA A 230 24.25 -3.35 8.41
N GLU A 231 23.81 -2.20 7.89
CA GLU A 231 22.39 -1.82 7.81
C GLU A 231 21.63 -2.74 6.85
N SER A 232 22.20 -2.98 5.67
CA SER A 232 21.64 -3.88 4.66
C SER A 232 21.35 -5.27 5.23
N THR A 233 22.27 -5.82 6.03
CA THR A 233 22.08 -7.11 6.70
C THR A 233 20.87 -7.07 7.66
N ARG A 234 20.77 -6.04 8.50
CA ARG A 234 19.66 -5.89 9.47
C ARG A 234 18.32 -5.71 8.78
N ILE A 235 18.27 -4.92 7.70
CA ILE A 235 17.04 -4.67 6.94
C ILE A 235 16.55 -5.97 6.30
N ARG A 236 17.46 -6.76 5.71
CA ARG A 236 17.12 -8.06 5.14
C ARG A 236 16.64 -9.06 6.20
N GLU A 237 17.30 -9.13 7.35
CA GLU A 237 16.86 -9.99 8.45
C GLU A 237 15.45 -9.67 8.91
N VAL A 238 15.10 -8.38 9.04
CA VAL A 238 13.71 -7.96 9.35
C VAL A 238 12.76 -8.43 8.26
N LEU A 239 13.07 -8.15 6.99
CA LEU A 239 12.24 -8.53 5.84
C LEU A 239 12.01 -10.04 5.80
N ASP A 240 13.08 -10.82 5.91
CA ASP A 240 13.03 -12.28 5.82
C ASP A 240 12.32 -12.92 7.04
N SER A 241 12.23 -12.22 8.17
CA SER A 241 11.50 -12.69 9.36
C SER A 241 9.98 -12.53 9.26
N LEU A 242 9.46 -11.72 8.33
CA LEU A 242 8.03 -11.39 8.26
C LEU A 242 7.11 -12.61 8.17
N PRO A 243 7.35 -13.61 7.29
CA PRO A 243 6.49 -14.79 7.23
C PRO A 243 6.37 -15.50 8.58
N SER A 244 7.49 -15.72 9.27
CA SER A 244 7.51 -16.40 10.57
C SER A 244 6.89 -15.56 11.70
N GLN A 245 6.96 -14.24 11.64
CA GLN A 245 6.31 -13.33 12.58
C GLN A 245 4.79 -13.35 12.41
N LEU A 246 4.31 -13.30 11.15
CA LEU A 246 2.89 -13.33 10.81
C LEU A 246 2.22 -14.69 11.03
N ALA A 247 2.98 -15.79 10.99
CA ALA A 247 2.49 -17.14 11.24
C ALA A 247 2.18 -17.39 12.73
N ARG A 248 2.63 -16.53 13.64
CA ARG A 248 2.40 -16.70 15.07
C ARG A 248 0.95 -16.36 15.45
N GLU A 249 0.47 -16.99 16.51
CA GLU A 249 -0.84 -16.68 17.09
C GLU A 249 -0.93 -15.20 17.51
N ASN A 250 0.10 -14.69 18.20
CA ASN A 250 0.28 -13.28 18.46
C ASN A 250 1.28 -12.69 17.45
N LYS A 251 0.79 -11.89 16.53
CA LYS A 251 1.55 -11.29 15.41
C LYS A 251 2.34 -10.03 15.81
N LYS A 252 2.39 -9.70 17.11
CA LYS A 252 3.27 -8.65 17.63
C LYS A 252 4.71 -8.89 17.18
N PHE A 253 5.37 -7.87 16.64
CA PHE A 253 6.76 -7.98 16.22
C PHE A 253 7.68 -8.27 17.41
N ILE A 254 8.49 -9.31 17.30
CA ILE A 254 9.40 -9.78 18.33
C ILE A 254 10.84 -9.72 17.80
N TYR A 255 11.62 -8.79 18.31
CA TYR A 255 13.02 -8.59 17.92
C TYR A 255 13.88 -9.86 18.11
N GLY A 256 13.67 -10.58 19.22
CA GLY A 256 14.36 -11.84 19.49
C GLY A 256 14.03 -12.98 18.52
N ALA A 257 12.98 -12.85 17.70
CA ALA A 257 12.65 -13.80 16.65
C ALA A 257 13.40 -13.50 15.35
N VAL A 258 13.84 -12.27 15.14
CA VAL A 258 14.76 -11.92 14.05
C VAL A 258 16.15 -12.48 14.34
N ARG A 259 16.68 -12.18 15.53
CA ARG A 259 17.96 -12.68 16.01
C ARG A 259 17.91 -12.85 17.53
N LYS A 260 18.31 -14.01 18.04
CA LYS A 260 18.30 -14.30 19.49
C LYS A 260 19.07 -13.23 20.29
N GLY A 261 18.44 -12.68 21.32
CA GLY A 261 19.02 -11.65 22.18
C GLY A 261 18.91 -10.20 21.67
N SER A 262 18.34 -9.98 20.50
CA SER A 262 18.17 -8.63 19.93
C SER A 262 17.11 -7.81 20.66
N ARG A 263 17.32 -6.50 20.62
CA ARG A 263 16.44 -5.47 21.21
C ARG A 263 16.01 -4.45 20.15
N ALA A 264 15.09 -3.56 20.49
CA ALA A 264 14.58 -2.50 19.61
C ALA A 264 15.69 -1.70 18.91
N LYS A 265 16.67 -1.21 19.69
CA LYS A 265 17.81 -0.44 19.18
C LYS A 265 18.61 -1.10 18.04
N ASP A 266 18.53 -2.42 17.91
CA ASP A 266 19.28 -3.17 16.92
C ASP A 266 18.61 -3.12 15.53
N PHE A 267 17.26 -2.91 15.49
CA PHE A 267 16.46 -3.04 14.29
C PHE A 267 15.51 -1.85 13.99
N GLU A 268 15.40 -0.86 14.88
CA GLU A 268 14.49 0.29 14.67
C GLU A 268 14.75 1.00 13.35
N LEU A 269 16.00 1.33 13.04
CA LEU A 269 16.37 1.98 11.78
C LEU A 269 16.11 1.07 10.57
N ALA A 270 16.30 -0.23 10.72
CA ALA A 270 16.01 -1.20 9.66
C ALA A 270 14.50 -1.28 9.36
N ILE A 271 13.68 -1.29 10.41
CA ILE A 271 12.21 -1.27 10.28
C ILE A 271 11.77 0.05 9.65
N GLN A 272 12.31 1.19 10.14
CA GLN A 272 11.95 2.49 9.61
C GLN A 272 12.30 2.59 8.11
N TRP A 273 13.46 2.09 7.70
CA TRP A 273 13.84 2.06 6.29
C TRP A 273 12.84 1.28 5.43
N LEU A 274 12.40 0.09 5.88
CA LEU A 274 11.41 -0.72 5.16
C LEU A 274 10.05 -0.04 5.08
N VAL A 275 9.65 0.67 6.13
CA VAL A 275 8.40 1.45 6.15
C VAL A 275 8.48 2.63 5.20
N ASP A 276 9.58 3.39 5.23
CA ASP A 276 9.81 4.55 4.37
C ASP A 276 9.92 4.17 2.89
N ALA A 277 10.49 2.99 2.60
CA ALA A 277 10.52 2.41 1.26
C ALA A 277 9.14 1.88 0.79
N GLY A 278 8.15 1.82 1.69
CA GLY A 278 6.81 1.31 1.41
C GLY A 278 6.75 -0.21 1.20
N ILE A 279 7.82 -0.94 1.57
CA ILE A 279 7.89 -2.41 1.45
C ILE A 279 7.13 -3.09 2.59
N VAL A 280 7.06 -2.42 3.73
CA VAL A 280 6.43 -2.93 4.96
C VAL A 280 5.49 -1.89 5.53
N TYR A 281 4.37 -2.35 6.06
CA TYR A 281 3.42 -1.54 6.80
C TYR A 281 3.52 -1.84 8.29
N LYS A 282 3.66 -0.78 9.10
CA LYS A 282 3.68 -0.84 10.55
C LYS A 282 2.30 -0.52 11.10
N VAL A 283 1.69 -1.45 11.82
CA VAL A 283 0.40 -1.29 12.49
C VAL A 283 0.66 -1.22 14.00
N SER A 284 0.54 -0.04 14.58
CA SER A 284 0.81 0.19 16.00
C SER A 284 -0.36 -0.27 16.87
N ARG A 285 -0.07 -0.70 18.09
CA ARG A 285 -1.09 -0.94 19.10
C ARG A 285 -1.68 0.37 19.59
N ILE A 286 -2.95 0.37 19.97
CA ILE A 286 -3.55 1.43 20.79
C ILE A 286 -3.84 0.91 22.20
N LYS A 287 -3.77 1.80 23.20
CA LYS A 287 -4.09 1.49 24.60
C LYS A 287 -5.59 1.56 24.87
N GLU A 288 -6.28 2.51 24.26
CA GLU A 288 -7.72 2.74 24.40
C GLU A 288 -8.37 3.02 23.06
N PRO A 289 -9.59 2.50 22.78
CA PRO A 289 -10.31 2.70 21.53
C PRO A 289 -11.11 4.00 21.53
N LYS A 290 -10.45 5.12 21.78
CA LYS A 290 -11.09 6.47 21.84
C LYS A 290 -10.55 7.36 20.71
N MET A 291 -11.41 8.24 20.22
CA MET A 291 -11.03 9.23 19.21
C MET A 291 -10.32 10.44 19.83
N PRO A 292 -9.29 10.98 19.18
CA PRO A 292 -8.59 10.41 18.02
C PRO A 292 -7.66 9.27 18.42
N LEU A 293 -7.71 8.15 17.70
CA LEU A 293 -6.88 6.94 18.01
C LEU A 293 -5.38 7.23 18.13
N LYS A 294 -4.89 8.23 17.40
CA LYS A 294 -3.47 8.63 17.43
C LYS A 294 -2.97 9.01 18.82
N PHE A 295 -3.81 9.58 19.69
CA PHE A 295 -3.41 9.92 21.06
C PHE A 295 -3.17 8.71 21.94
N TYR A 296 -3.74 7.57 21.59
CA TYR A 296 -3.65 6.31 22.35
C TYR A 296 -2.66 5.33 21.73
N GLU A 297 -1.90 5.75 20.71
CA GLU A 297 -0.91 4.93 20.03
C GLU A 297 0.23 4.54 20.97
N ASP A 298 0.54 3.25 21.01
CA ASP A 298 1.71 2.68 21.67
C ASP A 298 2.76 2.37 20.61
N MET A 299 3.73 3.24 20.46
CA MET A 299 4.71 3.18 19.38
C MET A 299 5.70 2.01 19.52
N ASP A 300 5.87 1.48 20.75
CA ASP A 300 6.82 0.40 21.04
C ASP A 300 6.26 -0.99 20.72
N VAL A 301 4.95 -1.07 20.50
CA VAL A 301 4.25 -2.33 20.28
C VAL A 301 3.48 -2.28 18.96
N PHE A 302 3.88 -3.10 18.01
CA PHE A 302 3.35 -3.06 16.66
C PHE A 302 3.40 -4.42 15.98
N LYS A 303 2.65 -4.55 14.89
CA LYS A 303 2.74 -5.63 13.90
C LYS A 303 3.40 -5.09 12.64
N LEU A 304 4.11 -5.95 11.91
CA LEU A 304 4.64 -5.65 10.58
C LEU A 304 3.99 -6.55 9.54
N PHE A 305 3.58 -5.95 8.45
CA PHE A 305 2.97 -6.62 7.30
C PHE A 305 3.73 -6.26 6.04
N LEU A 306 3.78 -7.18 5.08
CA LEU A 306 4.36 -6.90 3.78
C LEU A 306 3.42 -6.00 2.97
N LEU A 307 3.94 -5.35 1.93
CA LEU A 307 3.10 -4.47 1.09
C LEU A 307 2.05 -5.23 0.26
N ASP A 308 2.27 -6.51 -0.03
CA ASP A 308 1.44 -7.28 -0.97
C ASP A 308 1.30 -8.74 -0.55
N CYS A 309 0.08 -9.29 -0.65
CA CYS A 309 -0.22 -10.66 -0.26
C CYS A 309 0.41 -11.70 -1.21
N GLY A 310 0.53 -11.42 -2.51
CA GLY A 310 1.19 -12.30 -3.47
C GLY A 310 2.70 -12.40 -3.24
N LEU A 311 3.32 -11.28 -2.87
CA LEU A 311 4.73 -11.29 -2.46
C LEU A 311 4.94 -12.05 -1.15
N LEU A 312 4.01 -11.92 -0.19
CA LEU A 312 4.05 -12.72 1.04
C LEU A 312 3.93 -14.22 0.72
N ALA A 313 3.01 -14.59 -0.18
CA ALA A 313 2.85 -15.96 -0.65
C ALA A 313 4.13 -16.49 -1.32
N CYS A 314 4.83 -15.63 -2.08
CA CYS A 314 6.12 -15.98 -2.67
C CYS A 314 7.21 -16.20 -1.59
N MET A 315 7.25 -15.37 -0.55
CA MET A 315 8.22 -15.50 0.54
C MET A 315 8.02 -16.77 1.39
N THR A 316 6.80 -17.30 1.42
CA THR A 316 6.50 -18.57 2.14
C THR A 316 6.69 -19.82 1.29
N ASP A 317 7.11 -19.67 0.02
CA ASP A 317 7.18 -20.73 -0.97
C ASP A 317 5.87 -21.53 -1.13
N ALA A 318 4.73 -20.94 -0.76
CA ALA A 318 3.42 -21.57 -0.89
C ALA A 318 3.13 -21.92 -2.36
N SER A 319 2.83 -23.18 -2.63
CA SER A 319 2.55 -23.64 -4.01
C SER A 319 1.17 -23.16 -4.48
N ALA A 320 0.98 -23.10 -5.80
CA ALA A 320 -0.31 -22.76 -6.39
C ALA A 320 -1.41 -23.76 -5.96
N ASP A 321 -1.11 -25.05 -5.94
CA ASP A 321 -2.06 -26.09 -5.54
C ASP A 321 -2.52 -25.91 -4.08
N GLN A 322 -1.59 -25.57 -3.20
CA GLN A 322 -1.92 -25.30 -1.79
C GLN A 322 -2.86 -24.10 -1.63
N MET A 323 -2.67 -23.04 -2.41
CA MET A 323 -3.46 -21.80 -2.27
C MET A 323 -4.78 -21.83 -3.04
N LEU A 324 -4.80 -22.47 -4.23
CA LEU A 324 -5.95 -22.42 -5.12
C LEU A 324 -6.92 -23.60 -4.93
N ILE A 325 -6.39 -24.81 -4.63
CA ILE A 325 -7.16 -26.05 -4.63
C ILE A 325 -7.32 -26.63 -3.22
N GLY A 326 -6.35 -26.43 -2.33
CA GLY A 326 -6.28 -27.13 -1.05
C GLY A 326 -7.16 -26.52 0.04
N ASP A 327 -8.10 -27.30 0.57
CA ASP A 327 -8.87 -26.91 1.76
C ASP A 327 -8.11 -27.15 3.07
N ASN A 328 -7.18 -28.09 3.13
CA ASN A 328 -6.56 -28.55 4.39
C ASN A 328 -5.13 -28.08 4.64
N VAL A 329 -4.31 -27.89 3.62
CA VAL A 329 -2.87 -27.54 3.80
C VAL A 329 -2.68 -26.04 4.07
N PHE A 330 -3.60 -25.20 3.59
CA PHE A 330 -3.57 -23.75 3.77
C PHE A 330 -4.15 -23.29 5.11
N THR A 331 -4.71 -24.20 5.91
CA THR A 331 -5.47 -23.89 7.13
C THR A 331 -4.60 -23.21 8.18
N GLU A 332 -3.36 -23.62 8.34
CA GLU A 332 -2.44 -23.14 9.38
C GLU A 332 -1.98 -21.69 9.16
N PHE A 333 -1.84 -21.26 7.90
CA PHE A 333 -1.38 -19.91 7.52
C PHE A 333 -2.52 -19.00 7.03
N LYS A 334 -3.73 -19.54 6.91
CA LYS A 334 -4.92 -18.85 6.39
C LYS A 334 -5.20 -17.53 7.11
N GLY A 335 -5.04 -17.52 8.43
CA GLY A 335 -5.21 -16.33 9.25
C GLY A 335 -4.21 -15.20 8.93
N ALA A 336 -2.93 -15.55 8.69
CA ALA A 336 -1.90 -14.57 8.36
C ALA A 336 -2.17 -13.88 7.01
N PHE A 337 -2.51 -14.67 6.00
CA PHE A 337 -2.85 -14.15 4.66
C PHE A 337 -4.14 -13.34 4.66
N THR A 338 -5.14 -13.74 5.45
CA THR A 338 -6.40 -13.01 5.53
C THR A 338 -6.22 -11.65 6.20
N GLU A 339 -5.44 -11.56 7.30
CA GLU A 339 -5.12 -10.27 7.91
C GLU A 339 -4.25 -9.40 6.99
N GLN A 340 -3.26 -10.00 6.30
CA GLN A 340 -2.45 -9.30 5.29
C GLN A 340 -3.34 -8.68 4.20
N TYR A 341 -4.29 -9.45 3.69
CA TYR A 341 -5.25 -9.00 2.68
C TYR A 341 -6.13 -7.87 3.21
N VAL A 342 -6.73 -8.04 4.39
CA VAL A 342 -7.60 -7.01 4.99
C VAL A 342 -6.84 -5.71 5.18
N LEU A 343 -5.60 -5.76 5.71
CA LEU A 343 -4.76 -4.58 5.84
C LEU A 343 -4.53 -3.89 4.49
N GLN A 344 -4.18 -4.65 3.47
CA GLN A 344 -3.92 -4.12 2.12
C GLN A 344 -5.16 -3.41 1.56
N GLN A 345 -6.36 -3.97 1.75
CA GLN A 345 -7.61 -3.32 1.34
C GLN A 345 -7.86 -2.03 2.14
N LEU A 346 -7.70 -2.05 3.46
CA LEU A 346 -7.91 -0.86 4.32
C LEU A 346 -6.97 0.29 3.94
N LEU A 347 -5.69 -0.01 3.66
CA LEU A 347 -4.72 1.01 3.24
C LEU A 347 -5.04 1.58 1.85
N ALA A 348 -5.45 0.75 0.90
CA ALA A 348 -5.87 1.20 -0.43
C ALA A 348 -7.08 2.15 -0.39
N LEU A 349 -7.95 2.00 0.62
CA LEU A 349 -9.06 2.90 0.92
C LEU A 349 -8.65 4.19 1.65
N GLY A 350 -7.36 4.37 1.94
CA GLY A 350 -6.84 5.53 2.68
C GLY A 350 -7.10 5.49 4.18
N LEU A 351 -7.52 4.34 4.71
CA LEU A 351 -7.75 4.13 6.14
C LEU A 351 -6.43 3.87 6.85
N LYS A 352 -6.28 4.35 8.09
CA LYS A 352 -5.12 4.08 8.93
C LYS A 352 -5.49 3.08 10.02
N PRO A 353 -5.16 1.80 9.90
CA PRO A 353 -5.44 0.81 10.92
C PRO A 353 -4.43 0.85 12.07
N TYR A 354 -4.95 0.59 13.26
CA TYR A 354 -4.25 0.23 14.48
C TYR A 354 -4.71 -1.16 14.90
N TYR A 355 -4.17 -1.71 15.98
CA TYR A 355 -4.72 -2.91 16.62
C TYR A 355 -4.78 -2.71 18.13
N TRP A 356 -5.50 -3.60 18.82
CA TRP A 356 -5.54 -3.62 20.26
C TRP A 356 -5.25 -5.02 20.79
N SER A 357 -4.53 -5.10 21.88
CA SER A 357 -4.32 -6.36 22.61
C SER A 357 -4.35 -6.12 24.11
N ASN A 358 -4.95 -7.06 24.82
CA ASN A 358 -4.92 -7.06 26.28
C ASN A 358 -3.52 -7.43 26.77
N THR A 359 -3.04 -6.76 27.82
CA THR A 359 -1.72 -7.06 28.41
C THR A 359 -1.74 -8.25 29.38
N LYS A 360 -2.93 -8.63 29.86
CA LYS A 360 -3.11 -9.67 30.88
C LYS A 360 -3.74 -10.96 30.36
N THR A 361 -4.45 -10.90 29.24
CA THR A 361 -5.12 -12.04 28.60
C THR A 361 -4.74 -12.12 27.14
N PRO A 362 -4.89 -13.27 26.46
CA PRO A 362 -4.58 -13.40 25.03
C PRO A 362 -5.63 -12.75 24.12
N SER A 363 -6.48 -11.84 24.63
CA SER A 363 -7.51 -11.16 23.83
C SER A 363 -6.88 -10.09 22.96
N GLU A 364 -7.23 -10.10 21.68
CA GLU A 364 -6.75 -9.16 20.65
C GLU A 364 -7.89 -8.77 19.73
N ILE A 365 -7.84 -7.55 19.20
CA ILE A 365 -8.64 -7.04 18.07
C ILE A 365 -7.68 -6.77 16.92
N ASP A 366 -7.87 -7.46 15.81
CA ASP A 366 -6.91 -7.52 14.70
C ASP A 366 -6.62 -6.14 14.11
N PHE A 367 -7.68 -5.34 13.87
CA PHE A 367 -7.56 -3.94 13.46
C PHE A 367 -8.55 -3.05 14.18
N ILE A 368 -8.17 -1.80 14.38
CA ILE A 368 -9.06 -0.72 14.81
C ILE A 368 -8.81 0.47 13.90
N ILE A 369 -9.88 0.96 13.29
CA ILE A 369 -9.85 2.16 12.47
C ILE A 369 -10.77 3.22 13.06
N GLN A 370 -10.58 4.46 12.63
CA GLN A 370 -11.54 5.54 12.88
C GLN A 370 -11.96 6.18 11.57
N ASP A 371 -13.21 6.53 11.47
CA ASP A 371 -13.70 7.48 10.48
C ASP A 371 -13.96 8.86 11.18
N SER A 372 -14.65 9.77 10.50
CA SER A 372 -14.96 11.09 11.08
C SER A 372 -15.91 11.06 12.28
N GLN A 373 -16.59 9.93 12.53
CA GLN A 373 -17.70 9.85 13.49
C GLN A 373 -17.50 8.79 14.57
N ARG A 374 -16.77 7.70 14.26
CA ARG A 374 -16.70 6.53 15.15
C ARG A 374 -15.39 5.77 15.06
N VAL A 375 -15.13 5.01 16.11
CA VAL A 375 -14.11 3.96 16.13
C VAL A 375 -14.74 2.63 15.74
N ILE A 376 -14.09 1.87 14.87
CA ILE A 376 -14.58 0.59 14.36
C ILE A 376 -13.53 -0.49 14.70
N PRO A 377 -13.77 -1.32 15.72
CA PRO A 377 -12.96 -2.49 15.99
C PRO A 377 -13.30 -3.60 15.00
N ILE A 378 -12.26 -4.19 14.40
CA ILE A 378 -12.35 -5.18 13.33
C ILE A 378 -11.70 -6.48 13.77
N GLU A 379 -12.47 -7.56 13.77
CA GLU A 379 -11.98 -8.93 13.91
C GLU A 379 -11.98 -9.64 12.56
N VAL A 380 -10.85 -10.21 12.19
CA VAL A 380 -10.66 -10.91 10.90
C VAL A 380 -10.73 -12.42 11.12
N LYS A 381 -11.52 -13.10 10.31
CA LYS A 381 -11.65 -14.56 10.35
C LYS A 381 -11.54 -15.17 8.95
N ALA A 382 -10.66 -16.13 8.81
CA ALA A 382 -10.43 -16.83 7.55
C ALA A 382 -11.50 -17.88 7.23
N GLU A 383 -12.43 -18.17 8.15
CA GLU A 383 -13.44 -19.25 8.05
C GLU A 383 -14.86 -18.73 8.17
N GLU A 384 -15.83 -19.63 7.90
CA GLU A 384 -17.26 -19.34 8.02
C GLU A 384 -17.78 -19.56 9.44
N ASN A 385 -17.33 -20.61 10.12
CA ASN A 385 -17.77 -20.99 11.46
C ASN A 385 -16.90 -20.37 12.53
N VAL A 386 -17.18 -19.11 12.88
CA VAL A 386 -16.30 -18.35 13.76
C VAL A 386 -17.04 -17.75 14.94
N ARG A 387 -16.50 -18.02 16.13
CA ARG A 387 -16.90 -17.34 17.35
C ARG A 387 -16.05 -16.09 17.52
N ALA A 388 -16.68 -14.93 17.60
CA ALA A 388 -15.99 -13.64 17.82
C ALA A 388 -15.90 -13.30 19.33
N ARG A 389 -15.28 -14.18 20.13
CA ARG A 389 -15.24 -14.04 21.61
C ARG A 389 -14.47 -12.78 22.04
N SER A 390 -13.32 -12.52 21.42
CA SER A 390 -12.51 -11.35 21.73
C SER A 390 -13.26 -10.07 21.39
N LEU A 391 -13.91 -10.00 20.20
CA LEU A 391 -14.69 -8.86 19.79
C LEU A 391 -15.91 -8.64 20.70
N ALA A 392 -16.64 -9.69 21.05
CA ALA A 392 -17.80 -9.59 21.95
C ALA A 392 -17.41 -9.05 23.33
N GLN A 393 -16.32 -9.56 23.90
CA GLN A 393 -15.81 -9.06 25.18
C GLN A 393 -15.34 -7.61 25.05
N PHE A 394 -14.62 -7.28 23.98
CA PHE A 394 -14.13 -5.92 23.74
C PHE A 394 -15.29 -4.90 23.61
N ILE A 395 -16.36 -5.24 22.87
CA ILE A 395 -17.55 -4.37 22.76
C ILE A 395 -18.25 -4.22 24.11
N LYS A 396 -18.35 -5.30 24.90
CA LYS A 396 -18.92 -5.23 26.26
C LYS A 396 -18.13 -4.29 27.17
N ASP A 397 -16.79 -4.33 27.07
CA ASP A 397 -15.89 -3.51 27.88
C ASP A 397 -15.82 -2.05 27.37
N ASN A 398 -16.30 -1.77 26.15
CA ASN A 398 -16.32 -0.46 25.53
C ASN A 398 -17.73 -0.09 24.99
N PRO A 399 -18.68 0.20 25.89
CA PRO A 399 -20.06 0.50 25.52
C PRO A 399 -20.15 1.68 24.53
N GLY A 400 -21.00 1.53 23.53
CA GLY A 400 -21.18 2.50 22.45
C GLY A 400 -20.38 2.23 21.17
N LEU A 401 -19.46 1.24 21.20
CA LEU A 401 -18.85 0.74 19.98
C LEU A 401 -19.70 -0.38 19.36
N LYS A 402 -19.71 -0.43 18.02
CA LYS A 402 -20.22 -1.56 17.24
C LYS A 402 -19.06 -2.26 16.55
N GLY A 403 -18.95 -3.57 16.71
CA GLY A 403 -17.87 -4.36 16.13
C GLY A 403 -18.10 -4.63 14.65
N LEU A 404 -17.03 -4.81 13.90
CA LEU A 404 -17.05 -5.31 12.54
C LEU A 404 -16.26 -6.63 12.49
N ARG A 405 -16.90 -7.69 12.02
CA ARG A 405 -16.21 -8.92 11.70
C ARG A 405 -16.09 -9.03 10.19
N ILE A 406 -14.90 -9.30 9.70
CA ILE A 406 -14.60 -9.54 8.29
C ILE A 406 -14.26 -11.03 8.14
N SER A 407 -15.07 -11.79 7.42
CA SER A 407 -14.91 -13.24 7.35
C SER A 407 -15.38 -13.83 6.03
N MET A 408 -15.20 -15.14 5.84
CA MET A 408 -15.78 -15.86 4.71
C MET A 408 -17.30 -16.04 4.81
N LYS A 409 -17.91 -15.72 5.94
CA LYS A 409 -19.38 -15.77 6.13
C LYS A 409 -20.05 -14.63 5.36
N GLY A 410 -21.30 -14.85 4.89
CA GLY A 410 -22.14 -13.83 4.29
C GLY A 410 -22.42 -12.66 5.23
N TYR A 411 -23.06 -11.61 4.71
CA TYR A 411 -23.40 -10.43 5.50
C TYR A 411 -24.38 -10.77 6.64
N VAL A 412 -24.10 -10.24 7.82
CA VAL A 412 -24.98 -10.33 9.00
C VAL A 412 -24.92 -9.02 9.75
N ASP A 413 -26.06 -8.45 10.09
CA ASP A 413 -26.16 -7.29 10.98
C ASP A 413 -26.80 -7.72 12.31
N GLN A 414 -26.10 -7.44 13.40
CA GLN A 414 -26.53 -7.64 14.78
C GLN A 414 -26.38 -6.34 15.56
N GLU A 415 -27.09 -6.23 16.66
CA GLU A 415 -27.05 -5.02 17.50
C GLU A 415 -25.63 -4.58 17.87
N TRP A 416 -24.76 -5.53 18.24
CA TRP A 416 -23.41 -5.25 18.73
C TRP A 416 -22.29 -5.39 17.67
N MET A 417 -22.56 -6.07 16.54
CA MET A 417 -21.60 -6.25 15.45
C MET A 417 -22.25 -6.45 14.09
N GLU A 418 -21.51 -6.09 13.06
CA GLU A 418 -21.77 -6.50 11.68
C GLU A 418 -20.75 -7.54 11.23
N ASN A 419 -21.15 -8.46 10.35
CA ASN A 419 -20.25 -9.29 9.59
C ASN A 419 -20.30 -8.92 8.12
N ILE A 420 -19.16 -8.66 7.51
CA ILE A 420 -19.06 -8.47 6.07
C ILE A 420 -18.24 -9.58 5.43
N PRO A 421 -18.59 -10.02 4.21
CA PRO A 421 -17.75 -10.95 3.47
C PRO A 421 -16.38 -10.34 3.15
N LEU A 422 -15.30 -11.13 3.22
CA LEU A 422 -13.95 -10.71 2.85
C LEU A 422 -13.88 -10.03 1.47
N ILE A 423 -14.66 -10.54 0.51
CA ILE A 423 -14.73 -10.01 -0.85
C ILE A 423 -15.34 -8.60 -0.97
N ALA A 424 -16.02 -8.12 0.07
CA ALA A 424 -16.78 -6.87 0.02
C ALA A 424 -16.18 -5.73 0.84
N ILE A 425 -14.90 -5.82 1.23
CA ILE A 425 -14.23 -4.79 2.05
C ILE A 425 -14.24 -3.44 1.33
N GLY A 426 -13.83 -3.41 0.04
CA GLY A 426 -13.80 -2.19 -0.76
C GLY A 426 -15.16 -1.50 -0.77
N THR A 427 -16.17 -2.22 -1.22
CA THR A 427 -17.55 -1.74 -1.34
C THR A 427 -18.16 -1.30 -0.01
N TYR A 428 -17.83 -1.97 1.09
CA TYR A 428 -18.40 -1.63 2.41
C TYR A 428 -17.92 -0.25 2.90
N PHE A 429 -16.65 0.07 2.70
CA PHE A 429 -16.04 1.32 3.15
C PHE A 429 -16.07 2.45 2.10
N GLU A 430 -16.27 2.15 0.81
CA GLU A 430 -16.51 3.19 -0.20
C GLU A 430 -17.87 3.88 0.08
N ARG A 431 -17.83 5.21 0.28
CA ARG A 431 -18.98 6.09 0.48
C ARG A 431 -19.37 6.80 -0.82
#